data_a2cbbcb69fe49bd596fee56c925e8d15
#
_entry.id   a2cbbcb69fe49bd596fee56c925e8d15
#
_cell.length_a   1.000
_cell.length_b   1.000
_cell.length_c   1.000
_cell.angle_alpha   90.00
_cell.angle_beta   90.00
_cell.angle_gamma   90.00
#
_symmetry.space_group_name_H-M   'P 1'
#
loop_
_entity.id
_entity.type
_entity.pdbx_description
1 polymer ?
#
loop_
_entity_poly.entity_id
_entity_poly.type
_entity_poly.pdbx_seq_one_letter_code
_entity_poly.pdbx_strand_id
1 'polypeptide(L)'
;MRSFRERHLRGRESESLSILDVGAMDVNGSYRPIFDVPGWHYRGADLEPGRNVDIVLSDPYRFAGVASSSLDLVISGQALEHMPRFWMFFLEVFRCLKPGGLCCIIAPAGGYEHRYPVDCWRFYPDGMIAAAEFARLQPVEVFTDWTPREGYPDDSKVWQDTVLIARKPVVGSARAARLALRAWMMRALR
;
A
#
# COMPACT_ATOMS: atom_id res chain seq x y z
N MET A 1 -0.98 -0.16 11.10
CA MET A 1 -0.55 1.17 10.61
C MET A 1 0.14 2.04 11.68
N ARG A 2 -0.38 2.21 12.90
CA ARG A 2 0.30 2.97 13.99
C ARG A 2 1.70 2.44 14.29
N SER A 3 1.83 1.14 14.53
CA SER A 3 3.11 0.48 14.78
C SER A 3 4.12 0.66 13.62
N PHE A 4 3.64 0.69 12.36
CA PHE A 4 4.47 1.03 11.21
C PHE A 4 5.05 2.45 11.33
N ARG A 5 4.22 3.46 11.60
CA ARG A 5 4.69 4.84 11.79
C ARG A 5 5.73 4.92 12.91
N GLU A 6 5.44 4.33 14.07
CA GLU A 6 6.31 4.38 15.24
C GLU A 6 7.68 3.73 15.01
N ARG A 7 7.76 2.65 14.22
CA ARG A 7 9.00 1.90 13.98
C ARG A 7 9.79 2.40 12.79
N HIS A 8 9.12 2.83 11.73
CA HIS A 8 9.78 3.12 10.44
C HIS A 8 9.84 4.60 10.08
N LEU A 9 9.04 5.46 10.74
CA LEU A 9 8.98 6.90 10.47
C LEU A 9 9.37 7.75 11.67
N ARG A 10 9.76 7.13 12.79
CA ARG A 10 10.25 7.82 13.98
C ARG A 10 11.46 8.66 13.64
N GLY A 11 11.47 9.93 14.10
CA GLY A 11 12.55 10.89 13.84
C GLY A 11 12.46 11.59 12.48
N ARG A 12 11.40 11.30 11.69
CA ARG A 12 11.16 11.96 10.40
C ARG A 12 10.09 13.06 10.47
N GLU A 13 9.64 13.43 11.65
CA GLU A 13 8.57 14.40 11.89
C GLU A 13 8.91 15.81 11.39
N SER A 14 10.21 16.14 11.25
CA SER A 14 10.67 17.40 10.67
C SER A 14 10.85 17.36 9.14
N GLU A 15 10.70 16.19 8.51
CA GLU A 15 10.81 16.07 7.06
C GLU A 15 9.48 16.42 6.39
N SER A 16 9.55 16.83 5.10
CA SER A 16 8.37 16.93 4.25
C SER A 16 8.16 15.61 3.53
N LEU A 17 7.13 14.85 3.91
CA LEU A 17 6.82 13.55 3.31
C LEU A 17 5.57 13.62 2.45
N SER A 18 5.67 13.08 1.23
CA SER A 18 4.52 12.87 0.34
C SER A 18 3.99 11.45 0.52
N ILE A 19 2.73 11.33 0.99
CA ILE A 19 2.09 10.07 1.37
C ILE A 19 0.85 9.86 0.51
N LEU A 20 0.71 8.68 -0.05
CA LEU A 20 -0.51 8.23 -0.73
C LEU A 20 -1.10 7.03 0.01
N ASP A 21 -2.35 7.12 0.38
CA ASP A 21 -3.18 6.02 0.88
C ASP A 21 -4.08 5.53 -0.25
N VAL A 22 -3.98 4.26 -0.62
CA VAL A 22 -4.74 3.68 -1.73
C VAL A 22 -5.77 2.70 -1.22
N GLY A 23 -7.02 2.85 -1.63
CA GLY A 23 -8.18 2.24 -1.01
C GLY A 23 -8.55 3.01 0.26
N ALA A 24 -8.55 4.35 0.15
CA ALA A 24 -8.61 5.26 1.31
C ALA A 24 -10.03 5.61 1.75
N MET A 25 -11.07 5.09 1.08
CA MET A 25 -12.46 5.36 1.44
C MET A 25 -12.68 5.06 2.94
N ASP A 26 -13.12 6.09 3.67
CA ASP A 26 -13.42 5.94 5.10
C ASP A 26 -14.78 5.27 5.29
N VAL A 27 -14.77 3.94 5.31
CA VAL A 27 -15.96 3.11 5.62
C VAL A 27 -16.00 2.80 7.12
N ASN A 28 -14.89 2.31 7.69
CA ASN A 28 -14.79 1.87 9.08
C ASN A 28 -13.64 2.56 9.82
N GLY A 29 -13.22 3.74 9.37
CA GLY A 29 -12.09 4.50 9.91
C GLY A 29 -11.07 4.86 8.85
N SER A 30 -10.15 5.75 9.20
CA SER A 30 -9.14 6.30 8.28
C SER A 30 -7.76 6.27 8.92
N TYR A 31 -6.75 6.08 8.09
CA TYR A 31 -5.35 6.21 8.51
C TYR A 31 -4.87 7.68 8.57
N ARG A 32 -5.59 8.63 7.99
CA ARG A 32 -5.21 10.06 7.95
C ARG A 32 -4.79 10.62 9.31
N PRO A 33 -5.50 10.39 10.43
CA PRO A 33 -5.09 10.91 11.73
C PRO A 33 -3.75 10.36 12.22
N ILE A 34 -3.32 9.18 11.73
CA ILE A 34 -2.02 8.60 12.08
C ILE A 34 -0.88 9.38 11.43
N PHE A 35 -1.13 9.99 10.24
CA PHE A 35 -0.14 10.69 9.43
C PHE A 35 -0.35 12.21 9.45
N ASP A 36 -1.22 12.73 10.32
CA ASP A 36 -1.42 14.16 10.53
C ASP A 36 -0.24 14.74 11.34
N VAL A 37 0.82 15.03 10.61
CA VAL A 37 2.07 15.60 11.14
C VAL A 37 2.41 16.84 10.31
N PRO A 38 2.78 17.97 10.94
CA PRO A 38 3.18 19.17 10.21
C PRO A 38 4.26 18.87 9.16
N GLY A 39 4.02 19.27 7.91
CA GLY A 39 4.95 19.01 6.79
C GLY A 39 4.73 17.67 6.08
N TRP A 40 3.89 16.76 6.59
CA TRP A 40 3.51 15.55 5.87
C TRP A 40 2.28 15.81 5.00
N HIS A 41 2.37 15.44 3.73
CA HIS A 41 1.34 15.66 2.72
C HIS A 41 0.61 14.35 2.41
N TYR A 42 -0.41 14.05 3.21
CA TYR A 42 -1.24 12.87 3.02
C TYR A 42 -2.33 13.13 1.97
N ARG A 43 -2.50 12.21 1.04
CA ARG A 43 -3.61 12.16 0.10
C ARG A 43 -4.21 10.76 0.08
N GLY A 44 -5.55 10.69 0.17
CA GLY A 44 -6.30 9.47 -0.03
C GLY A 44 -6.71 9.28 -1.48
N ALA A 45 -6.57 8.07 -2.02
CA ALA A 45 -7.01 7.70 -3.36
C ALA A 45 -7.93 6.48 -3.30
N ASP A 46 -9.04 6.53 -4.05
CA ASP A 46 -9.99 5.43 -4.15
C ASP A 46 -10.65 5.42 -5.54
N LEU A 47 -11.40 4.37 -5.86
CA LEU A 47 -12.17 4.27 -7.12
C LEU A 47 -13.44 5.12 -7.09
N GLU A 48 -14.01 5.35 -5.93
CA GLU A 48 -15.23 6.12 -5.74
C GLU A 48 -14.96 7.39 -4.93
N PRO A 49 -15.68 8.50 -5.20
CA PRO A 49 -15.59 9.69 -4.37
C PRO A 49 -16.22 9.44 -3.00
N GLY A 50 -15.60 9.98 -1.94
CA GLY A 50 -16.14 9.83 -0.60
C GLY A 50 -15.26 10.43 0.48
N ARG A 51 -15.58 10.11 1.73
CA ARG A 51 -14.79 10.57 2.87
C ARG A 51 -13.36 10.05 2.77
N ASN A 52 -12.38 10.91 3.07
CA ASN A 52 -10.95 10.65 3.00
C ASN A 52 -10.37 10.46 1.58
N VAL A 53 -11.17 10.67 0.51
CA VAL A 53 -10.73 10.52 -0.88
C VAL A 53 -10.42 11.90 -1.47
N ASP A 54 -9.14 12.15 -1.75
CA ASP A 54 -8.64 13.36 -2.40
C ASP A 54 -8.45 13.15 -3.91
N ILE A 55 -8.25 11.89 -4.34
CA ILE A 55 -8.01 11.49 -5.72
C ILE A 55 -8.96 10.34 -6.08
N VAL A 56 -9.85 10.57 -7.04
CA VAL A 56 -10.68 9.49 -7.60
C VAL A 56 -9.93 8.83 -8.74
N LEU A 57 -9.66 7.52 -8.61
CA LEU A 57 -8.95 6.73 -9.60
C LEU A 57 -9.94 6.08 -10.57
N SER A 58 -9.67 6.14 -11.86
CA SER A 58 -10.43 5.41 -12.87
C SER A 58 -9.98 3.95 -13.05
N ASP A 59 -8.84 3.58 -12.47
CA ASP A 59 -8.21 2.26 -12.60
C ASP A 59 -7.39 1.99 -11.32
N PRO A 60 -7.67 0.89 -10.57
CA PRO A 60 -6.95 0.56 -9.34
C PRO A 60 -5.48 0.24 -9.55
N TYR A 61 -5.08 0.01 -10.81
CA TYR A 61 -3.70 -0.33 -11.20
C TYR A 61 -2.95 0.85 -11.82
N ARG A 62 -3.54 2.04 -11.81
CA ARG A 62 -2.94 3.26 -12.35
C ARG A 62 -3.32 4.46 -11.49
N PHE A 63 -2.36 4.95 -10.70
CA PHE A 63 -2.56 6.14 -9.87
C PHE A 63 -2.43 7.39 -10.72
N ALA A 64 -3.51 7.70 -11.47
CA ALA A 64 -3.56 8.85 -12.36
C ALA A 64 -3.31 10.15 -11.56
N GLY A 65 -2.52 11.06 -12.13
CA GLY A 65 -2.14 12.30 -11.43
C GLY A 65 -0.99 12.15 -10.43
N VAL A 66 -0.48 10.91 -10.19
CA VAL A 66 0.68 10.68 -9.34
C VAL A 66 1.92 10.43 -10.21
N ALA A 67 2.91 11.34 -10.12
CA ALA A 67 4.14 11.25 -10.89
C ALA A 67 5.02 10.08 -10.44
N SER A 68 5.86 9.58 -11.35
CA SER A 68 6.85 8.55 -11.01
C SER A 68 7.88 9.11 -10.03
N SER A 69 8.29 8.29 -9.04
CA SER A 69 9.30 8.65 -8.04
C SER A 69 9.00 9.96 -7.30
N SER A 70 7.71 10.18 -6.95
CA SER A 70 7.25 11.39 -6.28
C SER A 70 6.84 11.17 -4.83
N LEU A 71 6.62 9.92 -4.41
CA LEU A 71 6.12 9.60 -3.08
C LEU A 71 7.22 9.07 -2.17
N ASP A 72 7.22 9.52 -0.94
CA ASP A 72 8.06 8.98 0.14
C ASP A 72 7.42 7.72 0.72
N LEU A 73 6.08 7.67 0.73
CA LEU A 73 5.32 6.60 1.32
C LEU A 73 4.07 6.27 0.50
N VAL A 74 3.80 4.99 0.32
CA VAL A 74 2.51 4.46 -0.13
C VAL A 74 1.96 3.53 0.94
N ILE A 75 0.74 3.76 1.38
CA ILE A 75 0.04 2.89 2.32
C ILE A 75 -1.24 2.36 1.68
N SER A 76 -1.70 1.22 2.15
CA SER A 76 -2.99 0.64 1.76
C SER A 76 -3.43 -0.35 2.84
N GLY A 77 -4.70 -0.40 3.15
CA GLY A 77 -5.25 -1.38 4.09
C GLY A 77 -6.61 -1.86 3.66
N GLN A 78 -6.83 -3.17 3.66
CA GLN A 78 -8.11 -3.81 3.31
C GLN A 78 -8.63 -3.40 1.92
N ALA A 79 -7.73 -3.40 0.92
CA ALA A 79 -8.08 -3.07 -0.45
C ALA A 79 -7.53 -4.11 -1.45
N LEU A 80 -6.42 -4.76 -1.11
CA LEU A 80 -5.70 -5.64 -2.03
C LEU A 80 -6.49 -6.91 -2.34
N GLU A 81 -7.29 -7.41 -1.39
CA GLU A 81 -8.18 -8.56 -1.54
C GLU A 81 -9.27 -8.35 -2.58
N HIS A 82 -9.62 -7.09 -2.84
CA HIS A 82 -10.62 -6.68 -3.82
C HIS A 82 -10.03 -6.41 -5.21
N MET A 83 -8.73 -6.63 -5.40
CA MET A 83 -8.03 -6.36 -6.66
C MET A 83 -7.74 -7.67 -7.43
N PRO A 84 -8.52 -8.04 -8.47
CA PRO A 84 -8.29 -9.28 -9.22
C PRO A 84 -6.85 -9.48 -9.69
N ARG A 85 -6.16 -8.41 -10.04
CA ARG A 85 -4.77 -8.40 -10.52
C ARG A 85 -3.85 -7.66 -9.54
N PHE A 86 -3.84 -8.04 -8.27
CA PHE A 86 -3.12 -7.35 -7.19
C PHE A 86 -1.62 -7.13 -7.48
N TRP A 87 -0.97 -7.99 -8.27
CA TRP A 87 0.43 -7.81 -8.65
C TRP A 87 0.67 -6.53 -9.48
N MET A 88 -0.34 -6.06 -10.21
CA MET A 88 -0.26 -4.81 -10.97
C MET A 88 -0.22 -3.58 -10.05
N PHE A 89 -0.93 -3.65 -8.92
CA PHE A 89 -0.86 -2.65 -7.87
C PHE A 89 0.58 -2.43 -7.38
N PHE A 90 1.32 -3.51 -7.12
CA PHE A 90 2.72 -3.41 -6.68
C PHE A 90 3.65 -2.77 -7.72
N LEU A 91 3.41 -2.99 -9.01
CA LEU A 91 4.16 -2.31 -10.08
C LEU A 91 3.90 -0.79 -10.06
N GLU A 92 2.68 -0.38 -9.75
CA GLU A 92 2.32 1.03 -9.67
C GLU A 92 2.88 1.68 -8.38
N VAL A 93 2.84 0.98 -7.27
CA VAL A 93 3.54 1.36 -6.03
C VAL A 93 5.03 1.60 -6.30
N PHE A 94 5.70 0.64 -6.96
CA PHE A 94 7.10 0.79 -7.33
C PHE A 94 7.35 2.03 -8.21
N ARG A 95 6.47 2.30 -9.19
CA ARG A 95 6.59 3.48 -10.06
C ARG A 95 6.55 4.76 -9.24
N CYS A 96 5.59 4.89 -8.35
CA CYS A 96 5.31 6.13 -7.61
C CYS A 96 6.31 6.42 -6.50
N LEU A 97 6.83 5.39 -5.83
CA LEU A 97 7.81 5.57 -4.76
C LEU A 97 9.12 6.19 -5.26
N LYS A 98 9.67 7.13 -4.51
CA LYS A 98 11.06 7.58 -4.63
C LYS A 98 12.02 6.43 -4.34
N PRO A 99 13.26 6.42 -4.89
CA PRO A 99 14.30 5.53 -4.39
C PRO A 99 14.46 5.68 -2.87
N GLY A 100 14.44 4.58 -2.12
CA GLY A 100 14.44 4.57 -0.66
C GLY A 100 13.07 4.73 -0.01
N GLY A 101 12.04 5.12 -0.76
CA GLY A 101 10.66 5.24 -0.28
C GLY A 101 10.09 3.90 0.18
N LEU A 102 9.14 3.94 1.12
CA LEU A 102 8.53 2.78 1.75
C LEU A 102 7.09 2.56 1.29
N CYS A 103 6.63 1.32 1.32
CA CYS A 103 5.20 1.03 1.37
C CYS A 103 4.86 0.20 2.61
N CYS A 104 3.64 0.39 3.11
CA CYS A 104 3.04 -0.45 4.14
C CYS A 104 1.67 -0.92 3.63
N ILE A 105 1.56 -2.20 3.30
CA ILE A 105 0.35 -2.81 2.75
C ILE A 105 -0.19 -3.81 3.77
N ILE A 106 -1.48 -3.67 4.09
CA ILE A 106 -2.19 -4.54 5.02
C ILE A 106 -3.35 -5.19 4.26
N ALA A 107 -3.43 -6.50 4.30
CA ALA A 107 -4.51 -7.25 3.66
C ALA A 107 -4.85 -8.50 4.48
N PRO A 108 -6.08 -9.04 4.40
CA PRO A 108 -6.52 -10.14 5.22
C PRO A 108 -5.82 -11.46 4.85
N ALA A 109 -5.45 -12.25 5.87
CA ALA A 109 -5.02 -13.64 5.71
C ALA A 109 -6.18 -14.63 5.93
N GLY A 110 -7.25 -14.21 6.60
CA GLY A 110 -8.42 -15.01 6.95
C GLY A 110 -9.73 -14.30 6.65
N GLY A 111 -10.80 -14.78 7.30
CA GLY A 111 -12.14 -14.20 7.23
C GLY A 111 -13.03 -14.80 6.15
N TYR A 112 -14.31 -14.47 6.22
CA TYR A 112 -15.34 -14.92 5.28
C TYR A 112 -15.33 -14.08 4.00
N GLU A 113 -16.03 -14.57 2.96
CA GLU A 113 -16.20 -13.81 1.71
C GLU A 113 -16.98 -12.52 1.96
N HIS A 114 -16.44 -11.38 1.49
CA HIS A 114 -17.09 -10.07 1.52
C HIS A 114 -16.74 -9.29 0.25
N ARG A 115 -17.72 -8.78 -0.45
CA ARG A 115 -17.55 -8.23 -1.80
C ARG A 115 -17.63 -6.70 -1.82
N TYR A 116 -16.55 -6.03 -2.32
CA TYR A 116 -16.48 -4.59 -2.58
C TYR A 116 -15.72 -4.28 -3.90
N PRO A 117 -16.30 -4.46 -5.09
CA PRO A 117 -17.46 -5.28 -5.45
C PRO A 117 -17.13 -6.77 -5.59
N VAL A 118 -15.86 -7.14 -5.51
CA VAL A 118 -15.33 -8.52 -5.58
C VAL A 118 -14.53 -8.84 -4.33
N ASP A 119 -14.34 -10.10 -4.03
CA ASP A 119 -13.44 -10.59 -2.98
C ASP A 119 -12.64 -11.75 -3.59
N CYS A 120 -11.35 -11.53 -3.83
CA CYS A 120 -10.54 -12.41 -4.65
C CYS A 120 -9.48 -13.17 -3.85
N TRP A 121 -8.91 -12.55 -2.81
CA TRP A 121 -7.65 -13.03 -2.25
C TRP A 121 -7.59 -13.00 -0.73
N ARG A 122 -6.79 -13.92 -0.18
CA ARG A 122 -6.27 -13.89 1.18
C ARG A 122 -4.75 -14.00 1.10
N PHE A 123 -4.04 -13.21 1.90
CA PHE A 123 -2.60 -13.04 1.75
C PHE A 123 -1.85 -13.60 2.95
N TYR A 124 -0.90 -14.47 2.69
CA TYR A 124 0.09 -14.93 3.66
C TYR A 124 1.45 -14.23 3.41
N PRO A 125 2.37 -14.26 4.39
CA PRO A 125 3.68 -13.58 4.25
C PRO A 125 4.43 -13.92 2.97
N ASP A 126 4.53 -15.19 2.58
CA ASP A 126 5.23 -15.60 1.37
C ASP A 126 4.59 -15.05 0.09
N GLY A 127 3.25 -14.95 0.06
CA GLY A 127 2.54 -14.34 -1.07
C GLY A 127 2.81 -12.84 -1.18
N MET A 128 2.85 -12.13 -0.06
CA MET A 128 3.20 -10.71 -0.01
C MET A 128 4.67 -10.47 -0.42
N ILE A 129 5.60 -11.34 0.02
CA ILE A 129 7.01 -11.29 -0.39
C ILE A 129 7.11 -11.47 -1.90
N ALA A 130 6.49 -12.51 -2.46
CA ALA A 130 6.51 -12.79 -3.89
C ALA A 130 5.96 -11.61 -4.72
N ALA A 131 4.87 -10.98 -4.27
CA ALA A 131 4.29 -9.81 -4.94
C ALA A 131 5.22 -8.59 -4.90
N ALA A 132 5.85 -8.31 -3.76
CA ALA A 132 6.82 -7.24 -3.62
C ALA A 132 8.04 -7.47 -4.52
N GLU A 133 8.61 -8.66 -4.52
CA GLU A 133 9.77 -9.03 -5.33
C GLU A 133 9.47 -9.02 -6.83
N PHE A 134 8.26 -9.43 -7.23
CA PHE A 134 7.77 -9.32 -8.61
C PHE A 134 7.86 -7.87 -9.10
N ALA A 135 7.48 -6.91 -8.26
CA ALA A 135 7.57 -5.48 -8.54
C ALA A 135 8.96 -4.88 -8.26
N ARG A 136 9.95 -5.68 -7.83
CA ARG A 136 11.31 -5.23 -7.46
C ARG A 136 11.36 -4.33 -6.23
N LEU A 137 10.36 -4.38 -5.39
CA LEU A 137 10.44 -3.87 -4.03
C LEU A 137 11.24 -4.85 -3.16
N GLN A 138 11.93 -4.31 -2.17
CA GLN A 138 12.67 -5.10 -1.17
C GLN A 138 11.79 -5.24 0.07
N PRO A 139 11.35 -6.45 0.43
CA PRO A 139 10.68 -6.68 1.71
C PRO A 139 11.60 -6.27 2.87
N VAL A 140 11.06 -5.51 3.81
CA VAL A 140 11.75 -5.04 5.03
C VAL A 140 11.23 -5.82 6.24
N GLU A 141 9.90 -5.96 6.29
CA GLU A 141 9.20 -6.69 7.35
C GLU A 141 7.92 -7.27 6.78
N VAL A 142 7.66 -8.56 7.04
CA VAL A 142 6.43 -9.22 6.62
C VAL A 142 5.99 -10.19 7.70
N PHE A 143 4.73 -10.08 8.13
CA PHE A 143 4.16 -10.97 9.13
C PHE A 143 2.64 -10.98 9.05
N THR A 144 2.02 -12.04 9.58
CA THR A 144 0.58 -12.07 9.83
C THR A 144 0.35 -11.87 11.33
N ASP A 145 -0.54 -10.95 11.67
CA ASP A 145 -0.99 -10.77 13.06
C ASP A 145 -2.06 -11.80 13.40
N TRP A 146 -1.63 -12.89 14.03
CA TRP A 146 -2.49 -13.98 14.51
C TRP A 146 -3.08 -13.71 15.89
N THR A 147 -2.79 -12.56 16.49
CA THR A 147 -3.26 -12.25 17.86
C THR A 147 -4.78 -12.15 17.86
N PRO A 148 -5.46 -12.93 18.70
CA PRO A 148 -6.90 -12.78 18.87
C PRO A 148 -7.23 -11.37 19.37
N ARG A 149 -8.02 -10.64 18.62
CA ARG A 149 -8.46 -9.29 18.99
C ARG A 149 -9.76 -9.38 19.79
N GLU A 150 -9.65 -9.71 21.07
CA GLU A 150 -10.79 -9.63 21.98
C GLU A 150 -11.17 -8.16 22.22
N GLY A 151 -12.47 -7.86 22.18
CA GLY A 151 -13.00 -6.53 22.51
C GLY A 151 -13.21 -5.58 21.33
N TYR A 152 -12.95 -5.99 20.09
CA TYR A 152 -13.41 -5.22 18.94
C TYR A 152 -14.89 -5.49 18.68
N PRO A 153 -15.74 -4.45 18.57
CA PRO A 153 -17.17 -4.61 18.35
C PRO A 153 -17.54 -5.06 16.93
N ASP A 154 -16.56 -5.04 16.02
CA ASP A 154 -16.70 -5.41 14.63
C ASP A 154 -16.00 -6.75 14.32
N ASP A 155 -16.15 -7.21 13.09
CA ASP A 155 -15.58 -8.47 12.60
C ASP A 155 -14.07 -8.42 12.33
N SER A 156 -13.38 -7.34 12.68
CA SER A 156 -11.93 -7.17 12.39
C SER A 156 -11.06 -8.28 12.99
N LYS A 157 -11.54 -8.96 14.05
CA LYS A 157 -10.88 -10.12 14.67
C LYS A 157 -10.74 -11.34 13.75
N VAL A 158 -11.55 -11.45 12.69
CA VAL A 158 -11.54 -12.63 11.79
C VAL A 158 -10.57 -12.46 10.62
N TRP A 159 -10.09 -11.24 10.35
CA TRP A 159 -9.30 -10.95 9.15
C TRP A 159 -7.85 -11.40 9.26
N GLN A 160 -7.26 -11.40 10.48
CA GLN A 160 -5.88 -11.85 10.71
C GLN A 160 -4.92 -11.22 9.71
N ASP A 161 -4.73 -9.91 9.82
CA ASP A 161 -4.07 -9.09 8.83
C ASP A 161 -2.61 -9.50 8.57
N THR A 162 -2.27 -9.73 7.32
CA THR A 162 -0.87 -9.77 6.87
C THR A 162 -0.41 -8.37 6.54
N VAL A 163 0.71 -8.00 7.12
CA VAL A 163 1.39 -6.72 6.94
C VAL A 163 2.65 -6.92 6.11
N LEU A 164 2.79 -6.18 5.03
CA LEU A 164 4.01 -6.05 4.26
C LEU A 164 4.55 -4.64 4.41
N ILE A 165 5.80 -4.51 4.83
CA ILE A 165 6.58 -3.29 4.71
C ILE A 165 7.70 -3.57 3.72
N ALA A 166 7.76 -2.78 2.64
CA ALA A 166 8.77 -2.95 1.62
C ALA A 166 9.33 -1.59 1.18
N ARG A 167 10.53 -1.61 0.60
CA ARG A 167 11.28 -0.43 0.18
C ARG A 167 11.59 -0.48 -1.31
N LYS A 168 11.46 0.66 -1.99
CA LYS A 168 12.04 0.80 -3.32
C LYS A 168 13.56 0.91 -3.21
N PRO A 169 14.34 0.02 -3.84
CA PRO A 169 15.80 0.04 -3.71
C PRO A 169 16.40 1.33 -4.25
N VAL A 170 17.45 1.80 -3.58
CA VAL A 170 18.33 2.86 -4.08
C VAL A 170 19.35 2.18 -4.99
N VAL A 171 19.31 2.45 -6.27
CA VAL A 171 20.19 1.84 -7.27
C VAL A 171 20.77 2.92 -8.20
N GLY A 172 21.96 2.68 -8.76
CA GLY A 172 22.57 3.59 -9.73
C GLY A 172 21.68 3.81 -10.95
N SER A 173 21.84 4.95 -11.62
CA SER A 173 20.96 5.46 -12.68
C SER A 173 20.68 4.46 -13.82
N ALA A 174 21.68 3.73 -14.31
CA ALA A 174 21.50 2.73 -15.36
C ALA A 174 20.61 1.56 -14.93
N ARG A 175 20.76 1.08 -13.68
CA ARG A 175 19.91 0.02 -13.11
C ARG A 175 18.49 0.54 -12.83
N ALA A 176 18.37 1.78 -12.36
CA ALA A 176 17.08 2.45 -12.15
C ALA A 176 16.29 2.55 -13.46
N ALA A 177 16.93 2.98 -14.57
CA ALA A 177 16.30 3.05 -15.87
C ALA A 177 15.81 1.68 -16.38
N ARG A 178 16.61 0.62 -16.22
CA ARG A 178 16.20 -0.77 -16.57
C ARG A 178 14.99 -1.25 -15.76
N LEU A 179 14.98 -0.97 -14.48
CA LEU A 179 13.85 -1.34 -13.60
C LEU A 179 12.57 -0.57 -13.99
N ALA A 180 12.68 0.72 -14.28
CA ALA A 180 11.57 1.55 -14.73
C ALA A 180 11.00 1.06 -16.07
N LEU A 181 11.88 0.76 -17.05
CA LEU A 181 11.48 0.22 -18.36
C LEU A 181 10.76 -1.13 -18.20
N ARG A 182 11.29 -2.03 -17.38
CA ARG A 182 10.64 -3.32 -17.11
C ARG A 182 9.26 -3.14 -16.50
N ALA A 183 9.12 -2.31 -15.47
CA ALA A 183 7.84 -2.02 -14.85
C ALA A 183 6.85 -1.40 -15.84
N TRP A 184 7.33 -0.56 -16.74
CA TRP A 184 6.53 0.01 -17.82
C TRP A 184 6.05 -1.06 -18.80
N MET A 185 6.94 -1.93 -19.29
CA MET A 185 6.59 -3.04 -20.19
C MET A 185 5.55 -3.97 -19.57
N MET A 186 5.75 -4.36 -18.31
CA MET A 186 4.81 -5.26 -17.60
C MET A 186 3.43 -4.63 -17.40
N ARG A 187 3.34 -3.30 -17.28
CA ARG A 187 2.05 -2.59 -17.25
C ARG A 187 1.41 -2.43 -18.63
N ALA A 188 2.21 -2.34 -19.70
CA ALA A 188 1.72 -2.22 -21.05
C ALA A 188 1.15 -3.54 -21.63
N LEU A 189 1.49 -4.68 -21.02
CA LEU A 189 1.01 -6.02 -21.42
C LEU A 189 -0.31 -6.41 -20.72
N ARG A 190 -1.13 -5.45 -20.33
CA ARG A 190 -2.44 -5.63 -19.68
C ARG A 190 -3.47 -6.36 -20.55
#